data_8e52f0200569e64ffb4b1599d494355d
#
_entry.id   8e52f0200569e64ffb4b1599d494355d
#
_cell.length_a   1.000
_cell.length_b   1.000
_cell.length_c   1.000
_cell.angle_alpha   90.00
_cell.angle_beta   90.00
_cell.angle_gamma   90.00
#
_symmetry.space_group_name_H-M   'P 1'
#
loop_
_entity.id
_entity.type
_entity.pdbx_description
1 polymer ?
#
loop_
_entity_poly.entity_id
_entity_poly.type
_entity_poly.pdbx_seq_one_letter_code
_entity_poly.pdbx_strand_id
1 'polypeptide(L)'
;MDKENYEISNNTSHKKNNLIIFSIVSFFAIQYIAFISFFKVNFPYSSDFPDIIFFTYDFIKLGEINLLEPISGHFFVFPRLISFVNLYFNSFDVNNIFYLQWVVISLTVFLMYLLLKQTDKKLSWVIIPISAFLYCPLASSNYFIPAMLAWLLPTISITTMIFVLNKRPSFKNTVYGISLAIFSTLSTVIGVIAWIPGLIMNQKKKWFVIWVLSMIIFGLYYLSIMPEDENEIHPELLFSYEGYAFIATFLSTPFRLKYDFLMVIIGSLSIFISLFCLYYFLKIEREFKTVLPWFTFILVALVGAIITALGRIHLEGHFGDEPYYITVSQLFQIGLLVLISKIMINTRKNSKRKIFTIFLISIIIIQMVLLVPSYYSGWVRGEYYMNEKMDQVNCLSLSPDETCISLITNHYQDPYYQKFYEMINFWIENDLSIFSEINFNRVNQSAIDEYPLFSEKILISNYGAITKINNLEYNQDLEYLLDTAFLLIEGWMLDFEMQQLDSIYLLKNDEPLAKITTFESTIQQTSGIKINSDLKPSWKIFIMSGYIDYGCHEMSIVGIKNIEKNYLSDEFTLCKYNP
;
A
#
# COMPACT_ATOMS: atom_id res chain seq x y z
N MET A 1 -20.49 -10.51 -54.08
CA MET A 1 -20.86 -11.26 -52.85
C MET A 1 -19.72 -11.42 -51.84
N ASP A 2 -18.45 -11.31 -52.30
CA ASP A 2 -17.30 -11.68 -51.39
C ASP A 2 -16.74 -10.55 -50.49
N LYS A 3 -16.98 -9.28 -50.82
CA LYS A 3 -16.49 -8.15 -49.99
C LYS A 3 -17.29 -7.95 -48.71
N GLU A 4 -18.60 -8.08 -48.76
CA GLU A 4 -19.45 -7.95 -47.56
C GLU A 4 -19.20 -9.07 -46.55
N ASN A 5 -19.07 -10.32 -47.02
CA ASN A 5 -18.75 -11.44 -46.15
C ASN A 5 -17.35 -11.32 -45.52
N TYR A 6 -16.38 -10.71 -46.19
CA TYR A 6 -15.02 -10.47 -45.64
C TYR A 6 -15.04 -9.35 -44.60
N GLU A 7 -15.82 -8.29 -44.77
CA GLU A 7 -15.97 -7.21 -43.79
C GLU A 7 -16.75 -7.66 -42.53
N ILE A 8 -17.78 -8.49 -42.68
CA ILE A 8 -18.52 -9.06 -41.57
C ILE A 8 -17.65 -10.03 -40.75
N SER A 9 -16.89 -10.88 -41.43
CA SER A 9 -15.93 -11.82 -40.76
C SER A 9 -14.83 -11.09 -40.00
N ASN A 10 -14.26 -10.03 -40.55
CA ASN A 10 -13.24 -9.22 -39.86
C ASN A 10 -13.81 -8.46 -38.65
N ASN A 11 -15.02 -7.92 -38.74
CA ASN A 11 -15.67 -7.19 -37.66
C ASN A 11 -16.02 -8.13 -36.48
N THR A 12 -16.45 -9.35 -36.73
CA THR A 12 -16.73 -10.35 -35.68
C THR A 12 -15.48 -10.85 -35.00
N SER A 13 -14.39 -11.06 -35.75
CA SER A 13 -13.08 -11.43 -35.18
C SER A 13 -12.50 -10.33 -34.29
N HIS A 14 -12.58 -9.07 -34.70
CA HIS A 14 -12.14 -7.93 -33.89
C HIS A 14 -12.95 -7.74 -32.60
N LYS A 15 -14.27 -7.94 -32.64
CA LYS A 15 -15.13 -7.90 -31.45
C LYS A 15 -14.78 -9.00 -30.47
N LYS A 16 -14.56 -10.24 -30.94
CA LYS A 16 -14.17 -11.38 -30.09
C LYS A 16 -12.84 -11.15 -29.40
N ASN A 17 -11.82 -10.66 -30.11
CA ASN A 17 -10.51 -10.36 -29.54
C ASN A 17 -10.57 -9.26 -28.48
N ASN A 18 -11.34 -8.19 -28.71
CA ASN A 18 -11.53 -7.13 -27.71
C ASN A 18 -12.23 -7.65 -26.45
N LEU A 19 -13.21 -8.57 -26.57
CA LEU A 19 -13.88 -9.17 -25.42
C LEU A 19 -12.91 -9.99 -24.57
N ILE A 20 -12.05 -10.81 -25.20
CA ILE A 20 -11.03 -11.60 -24.49
C ILE A 20 -10.06 -10.67 -23.74
N ILE A 21 -9.55 -9.62 -24.39
CA ILE A 21 -8.67 -8.63 -23.77
C ILE A 21 -9.36 -8.00 -22.56
N PHE A 22 -10.60 -7.54 -22.73
CA PHE A 22 -11.38 -6.94 -21.65
C PHE A 22 -11.60 -7.90 -20.48
N SER A 23 -11.93 -9.17 -20.74
CA SER A 23 -12.14 -10.18 -19.70
C SER A 23 -10.88 -10.43 -18.88
N ILE A 24 -9.70 -10.51 -19.51
CA ILE A 24 -8.43 -10.72 -18.81
C ILE A 24 -8.05 -9.48 -17.99
N VAL A 25 -8.21 -8.28 -18.55
CA VAL A 25 -7.94 -7.03 -17.82
C VAL A 25 -8.88 -6.91 -16.60
N SER A 26 -10.16 -7.24 -16.78
CA SER A 26 -11.14 -7.25 -15.68
C SER A 26 -10.80 -8.27 -14.61
N PHE A 27 -10.22 -9.43 -14.98
CA PHE A 27 -9.74 -10.41 -14.00
C PHE A 27 -8.67 -9.80 -13.08
N PHE A 28 -7.66 -9.09 -13.60
CA PHE A 28 -6.66 -8.42 -12.77
C PHE A 28 -7.28 -7.33 -11.88
N ALA A 29 -8.23 -6.55 -12.41
CA ALA A 29 -8.92 -5.53 -11.63
C ALA A 29 -9.77 -6.12 -10.49
N ILE A 30 -10.46 -7.23 -10.74
CA ILE A 30 -11.26 -7.96 -9.75
C ILE A 30 -10.33 -8.61 -8.70
N GLN A 31 -9.25 -9.26 -9.14
CA GLN A 31 -8.26 -9.85 -8.23
C GLN A 31 -7.69 -8.80 -7.28
N TYR A 32 -7.42 -7.59 -7.80
CA TYR A 32 -6.89 -6.50 -6.98
C TYR A 32 -7.91 -5.95 -5.98
N ILE A 33 -9.18 -5.77 -6.38
CA ILE A 33 -10.22 -5.34 -5.43
C ILE A 33 -10.52 -6.41 -4.38
N ALA A 34 -10.43 -7.69 -4.76
CA ALA A 34 -10.54 -8.82 -3.82
C ALA A 34 -9.39 -8.79 -2.81
N PHE A 35 -8.15 -8.53 -3.27
CA PHE A 35 -6.97 -8.35 -2.41
C PHE A 35 -7.17 -7.22 -1.40
N ILE A 36 -7.60 -6.03 -1.84
CA ILE A 36 -7.92 -4.93 -0.93
C ILE A 36 -9.01 -5.35 0.06
N SER A 37 -10.11 -5.93 -0.42
CA SER A 37 -11.24 -6.29 0.43
C SER A 37 -10.90 -7.33 1.49
N PHE A 38 -9.92 -8.19 1.20
CA PHE A 38 -9.46 -9.23 2.12
C PHE A 38 -8.57 -8.68 3.24
N PHE A 39 -7.63 -7.76 2.91
CA PHE A 39 -6.62 -7.30 3.85
C PHE A 39 -6.87 -5.89 4.41
N LYS A 40 -7.94 -5.22 4.01
CA LYS A 40 -8.25 -3.88 4.50
C LYS A 40 -8.56 -3.88 5.98
N VAL A 41 -8.03 -2.91 6.68
CA VAL A 41 -8.40 -2.55 8.05
C VAL A 41 -8.73 -1.06 8.06
N ASN A 42 -9.86 -0.68 8.63
CA ASN A 42 -10.30 0.72 8.71
C ASN A 42 -9.48 1.51 9.75
N PHE A 43 -8.17 1.44 9.62
CA PHE A 43 -7.22 2.14 10.46
C PHE A 43 -6.03 2.62 9.63
N PRO A 44 -5.53 3.85 9.83
CA PRO A 44 -4.34 4.34 9.14
C PRO A 44 -3.09 3.63 9.62
N TYR A 45 -2.03 3.70 8.84
CA TYR A 45 -0.71 3.20 9.22
C TYR A 45 0.10 4.29 9.92
N SER A 46 1.12 3.92 10.70
CA SER A 46 1.90 4.86 11.52
C SER A 46 2.41 6.09 10.74
N SER A 47 2.89 5.90 9.52
CA SER A 47 3.37 6.99 8.66
C SER A 47 2.27 7.93 8.15
N ASP A 48 0.98 7.50 8.19
CA ASP A 48 -0.12 8.36 7.77
C ASP A 48 -0.38 9.49 8.75
N PHE A 49 -0.04 9.28 10.02
CA PHE A 49 -0.39 10.22 11.07
C PHE A 49 0.28 11.58 10.88
N PRO A 50 1.62 11.70 10.76
CA PRO A 50 2.22 13.00 10.50
C PRO A 50 1.89 13.54 9.09
N ASP A 51 1.84 12.65 8.09
CA ASP A 51 1.77 13.07 6.69
C ASP A 51 0.43 13.69 6.30
N ILE A 52 -0.68 13.11 6.78
CA ILE A 52 -2.02 13.52 6.37
C ILE A 52 -3.02 13.71 7.51
N ILE A 53 -2.86 13.01 8.64
CA ILE A 53 -3.89 12.95 9.67
C ILE A 53 -3.77 14.09 10.66
N PHE A 54 -2.58 14.45 11.10
CA PHE A 54 -2.37 15.62 11.96
C PHE A 54 -2.90 16.90 11.32
N PHE A 55 -2.77 17.04 10.00
CA PHE A 55 -3.36 18.13 9.26
C PHE A 55 -4.89 18.19 9.43
N THR A 56 -5.58 17.04 9.34
CA THR A 56 -7.04 17.02 9.50
C THR A 56 -7.46 17.31 10.93
N TYR A 57 -6.70 16.85 11.91
CA TYR A 57 -6.91 17.13 13.32
C TYR A 57 -6.73 18.64 13.64
N ASP A 58 -5.63 19.25 13.18
CA ASP A 58 -5.35 20.68 13.37
C ASP A 58 -6.44 21.55 12.75
N PHE A 59 -6.92 21.18 11.57
CA PHE A 59 -8.02 21.88 10.94
C PHE A 59 -9.30 21.87 11.79
N ILE A 60 -9.68 20.71 12.36
CA ILE A 60 -10.91 20.57 13.13
C ILE A 60 -10.79 21.26 14.50
N LYS A 61 -9.66 21.10 15.18
CA LYS A 61 -9.44 21.60 16.55
C LYS A 61 -9.04 23.06 16.58
N LEU A 62 -8.14 23.49 15.68
CA LEU A 62 -7.54 24.81 15.71
C LEU A 62 -8.11 25.75 14.63
N GLY A 63 -8.84 25.21 13.64
CA GLY A 63 -9.30 25.95 12.46
C GLY A 63 -8.16 26.36 11.52
N GLU A 64 -6.97 25.78 11.69
CA GLU A 64 -5.78 26.12 10.90
C GLU A 64 -5.68 25.21 9.66
N ILE A 65 -5.47 25.83 8.49
CA ILE A 65 -5.26 25.11 7.24
C ILE A 65 -3.87 25.44 6.72
N ASN A 66 -2.90 24.57 6.99
CA ASN A 66 -1.57 24.68 6.40
C ASN A 66 -1.31 23.52 5.41
N LEU A 67 -1.94 23.63 4.22
CA LEU A 67 -1.78 22.61 3.16
C LEU A 67 -0.35 22.51 2.61
N LEU A 68 0.43 23.59 2.73
CA LEU A 68 1.79 23.70 2.19
C LEU A 68 2.87 23.43 3.23
N GLU A 69 2.50 22.97 4.42
CA GLU A 69 3.48 22.52 5.41
C GLU A 69 4.19 21.26 4.92
N PRO A 70 5.50 21.33 4.69
CA PRO A 70 6.27 20.18 4.24
C PRO A 70 6.53 19.23 5.41
N ILE A 71 6.45 17.93 5.16
CA ILE A 71 6.84 16.87 6.10
C ILE A 71 7.82 15.95 5.38
N SER A 72 8.99 15.74 5.97
CA SER A 72 10.04 14.90 5.39
C SER A 72 10.34 15.25 3.92
N GLY A 73 10.32 16.54 3.57
CA GLY A 73 10.55 17.02 2.20
C GLY A 73 9.35 16.85 1.23
N HIS A 74 8.15 16.50 1.71
CA HIS A 74 6.94 16.31 0.91
C HIS A 74 5.84 17.28 1.32
N PHE A 75 5.07 17.81 0.37
CA PHE A 75 3.94 18.70 0.70
C PHE A 75 2.61 17.97 0.93
N PHE A 76 2.40 16.81 0.34
CA PHE A 76 1.17 16.01 0.46
C PHE A 76 -0.15 16.79 0.27
N VAL A 77 -0.17 17.89 -0.49
CA VAL A 77 -1.34 18.78 -0.62
C VAL A 77 -2.60 18.02 -1.03
N PHE A 78 -2.52 17.24 -2.12
CA PHE A 78 -3.69 16.52 -2.62
C PHE A 78 -4.04 15.29 -1.78
N PRO A 79 -3.12 14.49 -1.26
CA PRO A 79 -3.43 13.47 -0.26
C PRO A 79 -4.13 14.04 0.97
N ARG A 80 -3.69 15.19 1.50
CA ARG A 80 -4.35 15.89 2.63
C ARG A 80 -5.77 16.35 2.28
N LEU A 81 -5.96 16.95 1.11
CA LEU A 81 -7.30 17.35 0.66
C LEU A 81 -8.24 16.15 0.50
N ILE A 82 -7.76 15.04 -0.04
CA ILE A 82 -8.54 13.81 -0.18
C ILE A 82 -8.91 13.25 1.19
N SER A 83 -7.96 13.23 2.13
CA SER A 83 -8.20 12.77 3.51
C SER A 83 -9.19 13.68 4.24
N PHE A 84 -9.09 14.99 4.04
CA PHE A 84 -10.04 15.96 4.58
C PHE A 84 -11.47 15.73 4.04
N VAL A 85 -11.62 15.54 2.73
CA VAL A 85 -12.91 15.22 2.11
C VAL A 85 -13.47 13.90 2.66
N ASN A 86 -12.61 12.90 2.83
CA ASN A 86 -13.01 11.61 3.39
C ASN A 86 -13.46 11.73 4.86
N LEU A 87 -12.76 12.55 5.66
CA LEU A 87 -13.17 12.85 7.04
C LEU A 87 -14.56 13.49 7.08
N TYR A 88 -14.76 14.54 6.26
CA TYR A 88 -15.99 15.33 6.30
C TYR A 88 -17.23 14.54 5.84
N PHE A 89 -17.09 13.69 4.82
CA PHE A 89 -18.22 12.98 4.21
C PHE A 89 -18.40 11.54 4.69
N ASN A 90 -17.36 10.90 5.24
CA ASN A 90 -17.36 9.47 5.52
C ASN A 90 -16.75 9.14 6.90
N SER A 91 -16.77 10.05 7.86
CA SER A 91 -16.24 9.83 9.22
C SER A 91 -14.81 9.23 9.22
N PHE A 92 -14.01 9.63 8.22
CA PHE A 92 -12.65 9.11 8.03
C PHE A 92 -12.56 7.58 7.83
N ASP A 93 -13.51 6.98 7.12
CA ASP A 93 -13.38 5.58 6.72
C ASP A 93 -12.21 5.42 5.73
N VAL A 94 -11.10 4.90 6.24
CA VAL A 94 -9.84 4.70 5.49
C VAL A 94 -10.03 3.74 4.31
N ASN A 95 -10.99 2.81 4.38
CA ASN A 95 -11.30 1.88 3.29
C ASN A 95 -11.68 2.60 1.99
N ASN A 96 -12.30 3.79 2.10
CA ASN A 96 -12.65 4.59 0.92
C ASN A 96 -11.42 5.06 0.14
N ILE A 97 -10.31 5.34 0.84
CA ILE A 97 -9.05 5.71 0.20
C ILE A 97 -8.47 4.52 -0.57
N PHE A 98 -8.58 3.30 -0.05
CA PHE A 98 -8.13 2.09 -0.73
C PHE A 98 -8.93 1.82 -2.01
N TYR A 99 -10.24 2.01 -1.98
CA TYR A 99 -11.06 1.91 -3.20
C TYR A 99 -10.77 3.03 -4.19
N LEU A 100 -10.47 4.25 -3.73
CA LEU A 100 -10.04 5.35 -4.59
C LEU A 100 -8.73 5.01 -5.32
N GLN A 101 -7.78 4.38 -4.64
CA GLN A 101 -6.53 3.91 -5.26
C GLN A 101 -6.82 2.91 -6.39
N TRP A 102 -7.75 1.96 -6.19
CA TRP A 102 -8.19 1.06 -7.24
C TRP A 102 -8.78 1.79 -8.45
N VAL A 103 -9.58 2.83 -8.22
CA VAL A 103 -10.13 3.69 -9.28
C VAL A 103 -9.00 4.39 -10.04
N VAL A 104 -8.02 4.98 -9.34
CA VAL A 104 -6.86 5.67 -9.94
C VAL A 104 -6.05 4.72 -10.83
N ILE A 105 -5.78 3.50 -10.36
CA ILE A 105 -5.08 2.48 -11.15
C ILE A 105 -5.90 2.08 -12.38
N SER A 106 -7.20 1.86 -12.22
CA SER A 106 -8.10 1.48 -13.32
C SER A 106 -8.17 2.56 -14.40
N LEU A 107 -8.22 3.83 -14.02
CA LEU A 107 -8.14 4.96 -14.94
C LEU A 107 -6.77 5.02 -15.63
N THR A 108 -5.69 4.71 -14.92
CA THR A 108 -4.33 4.64 -15.51
C THR A 108 -4.26 3.55 -16.57
N VAL A 109 -4.77 2.34 -16.29
CA VAL A 109 -4.87 1.23 -17.26
C VAL A 109 -5.68 1.66 -18.48
N PHE A 110 -6.83 2.30 -18.27
CA PHE A 110 -7.67 2.78 -19.36
C PHE A 110 -6.96 3.81 -20.26
N LEU A 111 -6.26 4.79 -19.65
CA LEU A 111 -5.48 5.78 -20.41
C LEU A 111 -4.34 5.14 -21.19
N MET A 112 -3.64 4.16 -20.61
CA MET A 112 -2.59 3.40 -21.32
C MET A 112 -3.16 2.59 -22.48
N TYR A 113 -4.36 2.01 -22.35
CA TYR A 113 -5.04 1.36 -23.46
C TYR A 113 -5.35 2.33 -24.61
N LEU A 114 -5.82 3.53 -24.28
CA LEU A 114 -6.07 4.57 -25.29
C LEU A 114 -4.76 5.00 -25.96
N LEU A 115 -3.67 5.13 -25.21
CA LEU A 115 -2.36 5.48 -25.73
C LEU A 115 -1.79 4.38 -26.65
N LEU A 116 -1.95 3.10 -26.28
CA LEU A 116 -1.59 1.98 -27.17
C LEU A 116 -2.31 2.07 -28.51
N LYS A 117 -3.63 2.36 -28.49
CA LYS A 117 -4.42 2.52 -29.71
C LYS A 117 -3.97 3.72 -30.55
N GLN A 118 -3.53 4.80 -29.94
CA GLN A 118 -2.95 5.95 -30.65
C GLN A 118 -1.60 5.61 -31.28
N THR A 119 -0.80 4.77 -30.63
CA THR A 119 0.52 4.35 -31.12
C THR A 119 0.39 3.34 -32.28
N ASP A 120 -0.29 2.24 -32.05
CA ASP A 120 -0.60 1.21 -33.05
C ASP A 120 -1.74 0.31 -32.53
N LYS A 121 -2.85 0.22 -33.28
CA LYS A 121 -3.97 -0.64 -32.90
C LYS A 121 -3.60 -2.10 -32.69
N LYS A 122 -2.53 -2.58 -33.32
CA LYS A 122 -2.02 -3.96 -33.16
C LYS A 122 -1.38 -4.20 -31.80
N LEU A 123 -1.06 -3.15 -31.03
CA LEU A 123 -0.53 -3.22 -29.69
C LEU A 123 -1.63 -3.36 -28.61
N SER A 124 -2.92 -3.35 -28.97
CA SER A 124 -4.01 -3.39 -28.00
C SER A 124 -3.93 -4.56 -27.01
N TRP A 125 -3.37 -5.71 -27.39
CA TRP A 125 -3.18 -6.87 -26.54
C TRP A 125 -2.16 -6.65 -25.41
N VAL A 126 -1.23 -5.68 -25.60
CA VAL A 126 -0.18 -5.36 -24.62
C VAL A 126 -0.78 -4.78 -23.34
N ILE A 127 -2.05 -4.33 -23.37
CA ILE A 127 -2.75 -3.91 -22.16
C ILE A 127 -2.88 -5.03 -21.12
N ILE A 128 -2.86 -6.30 -21.54
CA ILE A 128 -2.91 -7.46 -20.64
C ILE A 128 -1.69 -7.47 -19.69
N PRO A 129 -0.44 -7.55 -20.20
CA PRO A 129 0.73 -7.49 -19.33
C PRO A 129 0.87 -6.14 -18.61
N ILE A 130 0.46 -5.01 -19.20
CA ILE A 130 0.41 -3.71 -18.50
C ILE A 130 -0.51 -3.80 -17.28
N SER A 131 -1.69 -4.41 -17.42
CA SER A 131 -2.62 -4.60 -16.30
C SER A 131 -2.02 -5.49 -15.22
N ALA A 132 -1.30 -6.55 -15.61
CA ALA A 132 -0.61 -7.40 -14.64
C ALA A 132 0.44 -6.63 -13.82
N PHE A 133 1.17 -5.67 -14.43
CA PHE A 133 2.08 -4.79 -13.69
C PHE A 133 1.33 -3.85 -12.74
N LEU A 134 0.33 -3.12 -13.24
CA LEU A 134 -0.34 -2.07 -12.47
C LEU A 134 -1.23 -2.59 -11.34
N TYR A 135 -1.83 -3.77 -11.50
CA TYR A 135 -2.63 -4.42 -10.45
C TYR A 135 -1.81 -5.41 -9.60
N CYS A 136 -0.45 -5.39 -9.70
CA CYS A 136 0.38 -6.26 -8.90
C CYS A 136 0.29 -5.90 -7.40
N PRO A 137 -0.07 -6.84 -6.51
CA PRO A 137 -0.19 -6.60 -5.07
C PRO A 137 1.13 -6.24 -4.38
N LEU A 138 2.26 -6.38 -5.05
CA LEU A 138 3.58 -6.07 -4.47
C LEU A 138 3.66 -4.63 -3.96
N ALA A 139 2.96 -3.69 -4.61
CA ALA A 139 2.84 -2.31 -4.13
C ALA A 139 1.87 -2.16 -2.93
N SER A 140 1.65 -3.25 -2.15
CA SER A 140 0.71 -3.28 -1.02
C SER A 140 0.95 -2.17 0.00
N SER A 141 2.20 -1.78 0.26
CA SER A 141 2.49 -0.62 1.10
C SER A 141 1.86 0.65 0.56
N ASN A 142 1.86 0.84 -0.78
CA ASN A 142 1.21 1.98 -1.42
C ASN A 142 -0.33 1.90 -1.38
N TYR A 143 -0.89 0.74 -1.03
CA TYR A 143 -2.33 0.48 -1.07
C TYR A 143 -2.96 0.44 0.31
N PHE A 144 -2.22 -0.02 1.33
CA PHE A 144 -2.70 -0.07 2.71
C PHE A 144 -2.22 1.09 3.59
N ILE A 145 -1.47 2.03 3.01
CA ILE A 145 -1.03 3.25 3.66
C ILE A 145 -1.68 4.43 2.91
N PRO A 146 -2.68 5.13 3.48
CA PRO A 146 -3.36 6.25 2.84
C PRO A 146 -2.45 7.35 2.30
N ALA A 147 -1.39 7.70 3.01
CA ALA A 147 -0.40 8.68 2.58
C ALA A 147 0.27 8.28 1.26
N MET A 148 0.40 6.98 0.99
CA MET A 148 1.03 6.47 -0.23
C MET A 148 0.18 6.66 -1.49
N LEU A 149 -1.06 7.14 -1.38
CA LEU A 149 -1.81 7.70 -2.51
C LEU A 149 -0.99 8.79 -3.22
N ALA A 150 -0.14 9.50 -2.47
CA ALA A 150 0.81 10.47 -2.99
C ALA A 150 1.72 9.93 -4.11
N TRP A 151 2.02 8.63 -4.14
CA TRP A 151 2.85 7.98 -5.16
C TRP A 151 2.04 7.54 -6.39
N LEU A 152 0.74 7.30 -6.24
CA LEU A 152 -0.16 6.96 -7.35
C LEU A 152 -0.60 8.18 -8.15
N LEU A 153 -0.80 9.33 -7.49
CA LEU A 153 -1.23 10.57 -8.14
C LEU A 153 -0.25 11.07 -9.22
N PRO A 154 1.08 11.06 -9.02
CA PRO A 154 2.04 11.31 -10.09
C PRO A 154 1.91 10.36 -11.28
N THR A 155 1.72 9.07 -11.04
CA THR A 155 1.62 8.05 -12.09
C THR A 155 0.45 8.30 -13.02
N ILE A 156 -0.75 8.58 -12.49
CA ILE A 156 -1.91 8.93 -13.32
C ILE A 156 -1.73 10.28 -14.01
N SER A 157 -1.12 11.27 -13.33
CA SER A 157 -0.86 12.60 -13.90
C SER A 157 0.08 12.51 -15.09
N ILE A 158 1.19 11.80 -14.95
CA ILE A 158 2.16 11.56 -16.01
C ILE A 158 1.51 10.83 -17.19
N THR A 159 0.73 9.78 -16.91
CA THR A 159 0.03 9.01 -17.95
C THR A 159 -0.97 9.89 -18.70
N THR A 160 -1.78 10.68 -17.98
CA THR A 160 -2.74 11.62 -18.57
C THR A 160 -2.03 12.69 -19.41
N MET A 161 -0.94 13.22 -18.88
CA MET A 161 -0.14 14.24 -19.56
C MET A 161 0.46 13.71 -20.86
N ILE A 162 1.09 12.54 -20.85
CA ILE A 162 1.63 11.90 -22.05
C ILE A 162 0.51 11.67 -23.06
N PHE A 163 -0.66 11.19 -22.63
CA PHE A 163 -1.82 10.99 -23.49
C PHE A 163 -2.31 12.30 -24.14
N VAL A 164 -2.36 13.41 -23.38
CA VAL A 164 -2.81 14.72 -23.86
C VAL A 164 -1.79 15.35 -24.78
N LEU A 165 -0.50 15.32 -24.42
CA LEU A 165 0.59 15.92 -25.21
C LEU A 165 0.88 15.13 -26.48
N ASN A 166 0.56 13.83 -26.54
CA ASN A 166 0.67 13.01 -27.75
C ASN A 166 -0.34 13.41 -28.84
N LYS A 167 -1.35 14.20 -28.48
CA LYS A 167 -2.26 14.82 -29.46
C LYS A 167 -1.59 16.01 -30.16
N ARG A 168 -2.35 16.70 -31.01
CA ARG A 168 -1.84 17.91 -31.68
C ARG A 168 -1.40 18.98 -30.68
N PRO A 169 -0.17 19.52 -30.80
CA PRO A 169 0.31 20.58 -29.91
C PRO A 169 -0.61 21.81 -29.96
N SER A 170 -1.16 22.19 -28.80
CA SER A 170 -2.07 23.33 -28.64
C SER A 170 -1.86 24.03 -27.30
N PHE A 171 -2.29 25.28 -27.18
CA PHE A 171 -2.25 26.00 -25.91
C PHE A 171 -2.99 25.25 -24.80
N LYS A 172 -4.21 24.80 -25.10
CA LYS A 172 -5.03 24.04 -24.16
C LYS A 172 -4.32 22.80 -23.60
N ASN A 173 -3.68 22.02 -24.48
CA ASN A 173 -2.97 20.80 -24.05
C ASN A 173 -1.73 21.13 -23.22
N THR A 174 -1.03 22.23 -23.54
CA THR A 174 0.14 22.68 -22.78
C THR A 174 -0.27 23.15 -21.39
N VAL A 175 -1.30 24.00 -21.27
CA VAL A 175 -1.81 24.47 -19.98
C VAL A 175 -2.31 23.30 -19.13
N TYR A 176 -3.08 22.39 -19.73
CA TYR A 176 -3.56 21.22 -19.02
C TYR A 176 -2.40 20.33 -18.52
N GLY A 177 -1.38 20.16 -19.35
CA GLY A 177 -0.16 19.44 -18.93
C GLY A 177 0.57 20.13 -17.78
N ILE A 178 0.70 21.47 -17.80
CA ILE A 178 1.32 22.25 -16.72
C ILE A 178 0.52 22.06 -15.41
N SER A 179 -0.81 22.14 -15.48
CA SER A 179 -1.66 21.90 -14.30
C SER A 179 -1.47 20.51 -13.71
N LEU A 180 -1.32 19.49 -14.56
CA LEU A 180 -1.02 18.11 -14.11
C LEU A 180 0.40 17.98 -13.51
N ALA A 181 1.38 18.70 -14.03
CA ALA A 181 2.74 18.72 -13.48
C ALA A 181 2.76 19.38 -12.08
N ILE A 182 2.07 20.50 -11.91
CA ILE A 182 1.89 21.16 -10.62
C ILE A 182 1.16 20.24 -9.64
N PHE A 183 0.04 19.63 -10.07
CA PHE A 183 -0.72 18.68 -9.27
C PHE A 183 0.17 17.52 -8.78
N SER A 184 0.96 16.95 -9.68
CA SER A 184 1.90 15.86 -9.36
C SER A 184 2.95 16.29 -8.34
N THR A 185 3.59 17.46 -8.54
CA THR A 185 4.64 17.98 -7.66
C THR A 185 4.12 18.34 -6.27
N LEU A 186 2.90 18.84 -6.17
CA LEU A 186 2.25 19.13 -4.89
C LEU A 186 1.69 17.87 -4.20
N SER A 187 1.65 16.74 -4.86
CA SER A 187 1.27 15.47 -4.24
C SER A 187 2.44 14.80 -3.50
N THR A 188 3.65 14.91 -4.04
CA THR A 188 4.89 14.36 -3.44
C THR A 188 6.11 14.90 -4.17
N VAL A 189 7.27 14.91 -3.52
CA VAL A 189 8.53 15.41 -4.13
C VAL A 189 8.89 14.65 -5.43
N ILE A 190 8.68 13.35 -5.50
CA ILE A 190 8.93 12.58 -6.73
C ILE A 190 8.03 13.05 -7.89
N GLY A 191 6.92 13.71 -7.59
CA GLY A 191 6.02 14.26 -8.59
C GLY A 191 6.67 15.32 -9.50
N VAL A 192 7.85 15.85 -9.14
CA VAL A 192 8.65 16.75 -9.99
C VAL A 192 9.01 16.11 -11.34
N ILE A 193 9.11 14.79 -11.43
CA ILE A 193 9.36 14.08 -12.69
C ILE A 193 8.25 14.30 -13.72
N ALA A 194 7.08 14.74 -13.31
CA ALA A 194 5.97 15.07 -14.22
C ALA A 194 6.26 16.27 -15.14
N TRP A 195 7.31 17.05 -14.90
CA TRP A 195 7.75 18.09 -15.82
C TRP A 195 8.46 17.55 -17.06
N ILE A 196 8.99 16.32 -17.01
CA ILE A 196 9.76 15.67 -18.11
C ILE A 196 8.93 15.46 -19.38
N PRO A 197 7.68 14.94 -19.34
CA PRO A 197 6.88 14.76 -20.55
C PRO A 197 6.73 16.04 -21.38
N GLY A 198 6.56 17.17 -20.75
CA GLY A 198 6.43 18.45 -21.47
C GLY A 198 7.72 18.92 -22.12
N LEU A 199 8.89 18.64 -21.53
CA LEU A 199 10.19 18.93 -22.12
C LEU A 199 10.43 18.09 -23.39
N ILE A 200 9.94 16.86 -23.43
CA ILE A 200 10.16 15.91 -24.53
C ILE A 200 9.09 16.06 -25.63
N MET A 201 7.83 16.20 -25.25
CA MET A 201 6.70 16.07 -26.17
C MET A 201 6.21 17.41 -26.75
N ASN A 202 6.56 18.57 -26.19
CA ASN A 202 6.21 19.88 -26.73
C ASN A 202 7.11 20.23 -27.94
N GLN A 203 6.79 19.70 -29.10
CA GLN A 203 7.59 19.86 -30.33
C GLN A 203 7.55 21.28 -30.92
N LYS A 204 6.57 22.13 -30.58
CA LYS A 204 6.48 23.51 -31.05
C LYS A 204 7.22 24.46 -30.12
N LYS A 205 8.20 25.22 -30.66
CA LYS A 205 9.07 26.12 -29.90
C LYS A 205 8.32 27.01 -28.92
N LYS A 206 7.19 27.61 -29.33
CA LYS A 206 6.40 28.49 -28.44
C LYS A 206 5.80 27.76 -27.23
N TRP A 207 5.33 26.53 -27.39
CA TRP A 207 4.74 25.75 -26.29
C TRP A 207 5.82 25.17 -25.39
N PHE A 208 6.96 24.83 -25.96
CA PHE A 208 8.15 24.43 -25.21
C PHE A 208 8.63 25.58 -24.29
N VAL A 209 8.73 26.81 -24.83
CA VAL A 209 9.15 27.98 -24.03
C VAL A 209 8.17 28.23 -22.87
N ILE A 210 6.85 28.20 -23.13
CA ILE A 210 5.84 28.35 -22.07
C ILE A 210 6.00 27.28 -21.01
N TRP A 211 6.24 26.04 -21.42
CA TRP A 211 6.47 24.93 -20.49
C TRP A 211 7.69 25.17 -19.61
N VAL A 212 8.84 25.51 -20.19
CA VAL A 212 10.09 25.76 -19.47
C VAL A 212 9.95 26.95 -18.51
N LEU A 213 9.33 28.05 -18.95
CA LEU A 213 9.09 29.20 -18.08
C LEU A 213 8.20 28.82 -16.89
N SER A 214 7.12 28.08 -17.14
CA SER A 214 6.25 27.61 -16.06
C SER A 214 6.98 26.68 -15.09
N MET A 215 7.83 25.79 -15.59
CA MET A 215 8.66 24.90 -14.78
C MET A 215 9.64 25.70 -13.91
N ILE A 216 10.30 26.71 -14.46
CA ILE A 216 11.23 27.54 -13.70
C ILE A 216 10.51 28.35 -12.64
N ILE A 217 9.40 29.05 -13.00
CA ILE A 217 8.64 29.88 -12.06
C ILE A 217 8.10 29.00 -10.92
N PHE A 218 7.51 27.87 -11.24
CA PHE A 218 6.97 26.97 -10.22
C PHE A 218 8.10 26.33 -9.40
N GLY A 219 9.21 25.96 -10.02
CA GLY A 219 10.37 25.39 -9.32
C GLY A 219 10.97 26.39 -8.31
N LEU A 220 11.13 27.65 -8.69
CA LEU A 220 11.59 28.70 -7.77
C LEU A 220 10.62 28.89 -6.60
N TYR A 221 9.32 28.93 -6.88
CA TYR A 221 8.30 28.97 -5.84
C TYR A 221 8.38 27.76 -4.92
N TYR A 222 8.47 26.56 -5.48
CA TYR A 222 8.56 25.31 -4.72
C TYR A 222 9.77 25.31 -3.78
N LEU A 223 10.96 25.70 -4.30
CA LEU A 223 12.18 25.79 -3.50
C LEU A 223 12.10 26.87 -2.40
N SER A 224 11.35 27.96 -2.62
CA SER A 224 11.22 29.03 -1.63
C SER A 224 10.35 28.66 -0.41
N ILE A 225 9.53 27.61 -0.53
CA ILE A 225 8.65 27.12 0.54
C ILE A 225 9.15 25.83 1.18
N MET A 226 10.20 25.22 0.59
CA MET A 226 10.86 24.06 1.20
C MET A 226 11.70 24.48 2.40
N PRO A 227 11.66 23.73 3.51
CA PRO A 227 12.58 23.96 4.61
C PRO A 227 14.01 23.77 4.13
N GLU A 228 14.94 24.46 4.75
CA GLU A 228 16.37 24.18 4.61
C GLU A 228 16.62 22.80 5.22
N ASP A 229 16.70 21.79 4.38
CA ASP A 229 16.92 20.41 4.81
C ASP A 229 18.39 20.27 5.22
N GLU A 230 18.63 19.75 6.42
CA GLU A 230 19.98 19.45 6.90
C GLU A 230 20.61 18.24 6.16
N ASN A 231 19.85 17.60 5.26
CA ASN A 231 20.32 16.46 4.49
C ASN A 231 21.32 16.92 3.43
N GLU A 232 22.59 16.62 3.65
CA GLU A 232 23.63 16.83 2.64
C GLU A 232 23.35 15.96 1.42
N ILE A 233 23.23 16.58 0.25
CA ILE A 233 23.15 15.86 -1.02
C ILE A 233 24.56 15.44 -1.42
N HIS A 234 24.76 14.14 -1.63
CA HIS A 234 26.02 13.54 -2.02
C HIS A 234 26.04 13.14 -3.52
N PRO A 235 26.17 14.09 -4.46
CA PRO A 235 26.10 13.80 -5.89
C PRO A 235 27.24 12.92 -6.39
N GLU A 236 28.38 12.88 -5.68
CA GLU A 236 29.51 12.00 -5.95
C GLU A 236 29.13 10.52 -5.84
N LEU A 237 28.21 10.17 -4.93
CA LEU A 237 27.76 8.79 -4.75
C LEU A 237 26.99 8.24 -5.95
N LEU A 238 26.39 9.10 -6.79
CA LEU A 238 25.73 8.64 -8.03
C LEU A 238 26.69 7.97 -9.01
N PHE A 239 27.97 8.36 -8.99
CA PHE A 239 29.00 7.81 -9.88
C PHE A 239 29.74 6.63 -9.27
N SER A 240 29.36 6.21 -8.07
CA SER A 240 29.86 5.01 -7.41
C SER A 240 29.12 3.75 -7.86
N TYR A 241 29.60 2.59 -7.43
CA TYR A 241 28.89 1.32 -7.63
C TYR A 241 27.53 1.33 -6.91
N GLU A 242 27.48 1.90 -5.73
CA GLU A 242 26.28 2.00 -4.90
C GLU A 242 25.18 2.81 -5.62
N GLY A 243 25.56 3.96 -6.24
CA GLY A 243 24.63 4.76 -7.03
C GLY A 243 24.08 4.02 -8.22
N TYR A 244 24.95 3.33 -8.96
CA TYR A 244 24.49 2.48 -10.06
C TYR A 244 23.61 1.34 -9.59
N ALA A 245 23.98 0.64 -8.52
CA ALA A 245 23.23 -0.46 -7.94
C ALA A 245 21.85 0.02 -7.47
N PHE A 246 21.77 1.17 -6.79
CA PHE A 246 20.52 1.79 -6.38
C PHE A 246 19.59 2.05 -7.57
N ILE A 247 20.07 2.72 -8.63
CA ILE A 247 19.27 3.02 -9.82
C ILE A 247 18.79 1.72 -10.48
N ALA A 248 19.67 0.75 -10.66
CA ALA A 248 19.32 -0.53 -11.26
C ALA A 248 18.27 -1.28 -10.44
N THR A 249 18.44 -1.35 -9.11
CA THR A 249 17.48 -1.96 -8.19
C THR A 249 16.14 -1.24 -8.22
N PHE A 250 16.12 0.10 -8.17
CA PHE A 250 14.91 0.89 -8.30
C PHE A 250 14.11 0.52 -9.56
N LEU A 251 14.75 0.45 -10.71
CA LEU A 251 14.09 0.14 -11.99
C LEU A 251 13.59 -1.31 -12.08
N SER A 252 14.15 -2.23 -11.28
CA SER A 252 13.76 -3.63 -11.22
C SER A 252 12.79 -3.95 -10.07
N THR A 253 12.45 -2.98 -9.21
CA THR A 253 11.55 -3.15 -8.05
C THR A 253 10.22 -3.87 -8.36
N PRO A 254 9.59 -3.74 -9.56
CA PRO A 254 8.40 -4.52 -9.90
C PRO A 254 8.62 -6.04 -9.90
N PHE A 255 9.87 -6.49 -9.98
CA PHE A 255 10.27 -7.91 -9.98
C PHE A 255 10.95 -8.29 -8.65
N ARG A 256 10.33 -8.04 -7.54
CA ARG A 256 10.96 -8.27 -6.24
C ARG A 256 11.45 -9.70 -6.08
N LEU A 257 12.77 -9.84 -6.03
CA LEU A 257 13.47 -11.09 -5.83
C LEU A 257 14.13 -11.12 -4.44
N LYS A 258 14.40 -12.32 -3.96
CA LYS A 258 15.01 -12.53 -2.63
C LYS A 258 16.43 -11.96 -2.51
N TYR A 259 17.14 -11.82 -3.64
CA TYR A 259 18.57 -11.45 -3.64
C TYR A 259 18.77 -10.11 -4.39
N ASP A 260 19.35 -9.12 -3.72
CA ASP A 260 19.57 -7.77 -4.26
C ASP A 260 20.45 -7.76 -5.52
N PHE A 261 21.48 -8.63 -5.58
CA PHE A 261 22.32 -8.71 -6.78
C PHE A 261 21.53 -9.11 -8.03
N LEU A 262 20.47 -9.93 -7.91
CA LEU A 262 19.59 -10.27 -9.03
C LEU A 262 18.77 -9.07 -9.47
N MET A 263 18.35 -8.23 -8.53
CA MET A 263 17.66 -6.96 -8.82
C MET A 263 18.58 -6.03 -9.63
N VAL A 264 19.83 -5.89 -9.24
CA VAL A 264 20.83 -5.11 -9.97
C VAL A 264 21.03 -5.66 -11.39
N ILE A 265 21.14 -6.98 -11.57
CA ILE A 265 21.28 -7.62 -12.89
C ILE A 265 20.05 -7.33 -13.77
N ILE A 266 18.84 -7.51 -13.25
CA ILE A 266 17.60 -7.30 -14.02
C ILE A 266 17.44 -5.82 -14.39
N GLY A 267 17.71 -4.91 -13.48
CA GLY A 267 17.68 -3.48 -13.74
C GLY A 267 18.69 -3.08 -14.83
N SER A 268 19.92 -3.58 -14.73
CA SER A 268 20.98 -3.35 -15.72
C SER A 268 20.60 -3.88 -17.10
N LEU A 269 20.07 -5.09 -17.18
CA LEU A 269 19.55 -5.67 -18.43
C LEU A 269 18.41 -4.83 -19.01
N SER A 270 17.50 -4.35 -18.16
CA SER A 270 16.38 -3.50 -18.57
C SER A 270 16.87 -2.17 -19.14
N ILE A 271 17.89 -1.54 -18.53
CA ILE A 271 18.55 -0.34 -19.07
C ILE A 271 19.18 -0.64 -20.43
N PHE A 272 19.95 -1.73 -20.54
CA PHE A 272 20.59 -2.12 -21.79
C PHE A 272 19.57 -2.37 -22.92
N ILE A 273 18.49 -3.10 -22.63
CA ILE A 273 17.41 -3.35 -23.60
C ILE A 273 16.72 -2.04 -24.01
N SER A 274 16.54 -1.09 -23.09
CA SER A 274 15.96 0.23 -23.41
C SER A 274 16.83 1.03 -24.37
N LEU A 275 18.15 1.02 -24.18
CA LEU A 275 19.12 1.64 -25.07
C LEU A 275 19.13 0.96 -26.46
N PHE A 276 19.03 -0.37 -26.49
CA PHE A 276 18.86 -1.11 -27.73
C PHE A 276 17.58 -0.72 -28.48
N CYS A 277 16.43 -0.62 -27.77
CA CYS A 277 15.17 -0.16 -28.35
C CYS A 277 15.30 1.27 -28.91
N LEU A 278 15.95 2.16 -28.19
CA LEU A 278 16.23 3.53 -28.65
C LEU A 278 17.03 3.53 -29.95
N TYR A 279 18.14 2.79 -29.99
CA TYR A 279 18.94 2.64 -31.21
C TYR A 279 18.11 2.09 -32.38
N TYR A 280 17.28 1.05 -32.12
CA TYR A 280 16.45 0.43 -33.13
C TYR A 280 15.48 1.43 -33.80
N PHE A 281 14.73 2.21 -32.98
CA PHE A 281 13.76 3.17 -33.51
C PHE A 281 14.39 4.42 -34.09
N LEU A 282 15.57 4.83 -33.66
CA LEU A 282 16.27 5.97 -34.23
C LEU A 282 16.98 5.65 -35.55
N LYS A 283 17.63 4.50 -35.67
CA LYS A 283 18.53 4.16 -36.77
C LYS A 283 17.94 3.16 -37.77
N ILE A 284 17.18 2.16 -37.28
CA ILE A 284 16.70 1.05 -38.13
C ILE A 284 15.32 1.38 -38.69
N GLU A 285 14.32 1.61 -37.84
CA GLU A 285 12.94 1.87 -38.27
C GLU A 285 12.67 3.33 -38.61
N ARG A 286 13.40 4.26 -38.01
CA ARG A 286 13.22 5.71 -38.16
C ARG A 286 11.81 6.20 -37.80
N GLU A 287 11.07 5.45 -36.95
CA GLU A 287 9.71 5.73 -36.50
C GLU A 287 9.67 6.24 -35.04
N PHE A 288 10.73 6.92 -34.58
CA PHE A 288 10.87 7.35 -33.19
C PHE A 288 9.67 8.16 -32.67
N LYS A 289 9.09 9.02 -33.52
CA LYS A 289 7.92 9.84 -33.11
C LYS A 289 6.71 9.04 -32.67
N THR A 290 6.48 7.88 -33.25
CA THR A 290 5.34 7.01 -32.93
C THR A 290 5.48 6.35 -31.55
N VAL A 291 6.72 6.09 -31.15
CA VAL A 291 7.04 5.42 -29.88
C VAL A 291 7.52 6.37 -28.78
N LEU A 292 7.62 7.67 -29.12
CA LEU A 292 8.06 8.71 -28.19
C LEU A 292 7.32 8.71 -26.84
N PRO A 293 5.99 8.50 -26.77
CA PRO A 293 5.26 8.40 -25.50
C PRO A 293 5.85 7.33 -24.56
N TRP A 294 6.23 6.19 -25.09
CA TRP A 294 6.75 5.05 -24.32
C TRP A 294 8.20 5.26 -23.88
N PHE A 295 9.02 5.92 -24.71
CA PHE A 295 10.33 6.41 -24.28
C PHE A 295 10.21 7.49 -23.19
N THR A 296 9.16 8.29 -23.23
CA THR A 296 8.91 9.29 -22.19
C THR A 296 8.65 8.62 -20.84
N PHE A 297 7.90 7.52 -20.77
CA PHE A 297 7.74 6.73 -19.54
C PHE A 297 9.07 6.19 -19.01
N ILE A 298 9.92 5.64 -19.89
CA ILE A 298 11.26 5.15 -19.53
C ILE A 298 12.11 6.27 -18.94
N LEU A 299 12.15 7.43 -19.59
CA LEU A 299 12.94 8.58 -19.12
C LEU A 299 12.42 9.15 -17.81
N VAL A 300 11.10 9.26 -17.65
CA VAL A 300 10.47 9.70 -16.39
C VAL A 300 10.89 8.79 -15.24
N ALA A 301 10.80 7.48 -15.41
CA ALA A 301 11.18 6.54 -14.36
C ALA A 301 12.69 6.53 -14.08
N LEU A 302 13.53 6.66 -15.12
CA LEU A 302 14.98 6.73 -14.97
C LEU A 302 15.40 8.00 -14.21
N VAL A 303 14.83 9.17 -14.57
CA VAL A 303 15.11 10.41 -13.83
C VAL A 303 14.55 10.33 -12.41
N GLY A 304 13.40 9.68 -12.22
CA GLY A 304 12.86 9.40 -10.88
C GLY A 304 13.83 8.57 -10.03
N ALA A 305 14.42 7.52 -10.62
CA ALA A 305 15.44 6.70 -9.95
C ALA A 305 16.68 7.52 -9.55
N ILE A 306 17.15 8.41 -10.44
CA ILE A 306 18.31 9.27 -10.20
C ILE A 306 18.02 10.30 -9.09
N ILE A 307 16.85 10.96 -9.12
CA ILE A 307 16.46 11.93 -8.09
C ILE A 307 16.32 11.23 -6.74
N THR A 308 15.72 10.04 -6.71
CA THR A 308 15.57 9.26 -5.48
C THR A 308 16.93 8.81 -4.94
N ALA A 309 17.85 8.37 -5.82
CA ALA A 309 19.21 8.02 -5.42
C ALA A 309 19.94 9.21 -4.78
N LEU A 310 19.86 10.41 -5.38
CA LEU A 310 20.46 11.63 -4.81
C LEU A 310 20.00 11.93 -3.38
N GLY A 311 18.74 11.67 -3.08
CA GLY A 311 18.18 11.96 -1.75
C GLY A 311 18.25 10.81 -0.75
N ARG A 312 18.61 9.59 -1.16
CA ARG A 312 18.47 8.40 -0.30
C ARG A 312 19.68 7.49 -0.21
N ILE A 313 20.63 7.58 -1.14
CA ILE A 313 21.77 6.66 -1.22
C ILE A 313 22.69 6.72 0.02
N HIS A 314 22.74 7.86 0.71
CA HIS A 314 23.53 8.05 1.92
C HIS A 314 22.88 7.44 3.17
N LEU A 315 21.61 7.05 3.11
CA LEU A 315 20.90 6.43 4.23
C LEU A 315 21.23 4.95 4.29
N GLU A 316 21.72 4.50 5.44
CA GLU A 316 22.05 3.09 5.67
C GLU A 316 20.81 2.19 5.46
N GLY A 317 21.00 1.07 4.74
CA GLY A 317 19.93 0.10 4.48
C GLY A 317 18.97 0.43 3.32
N HIS A 318 19.13 1.57 2.65
CA HIS A 318 18.29 1.92 1.48
C HIS A 318 18.95 1.47 0.17
N PHE A 319 18.46 0.38 -0.41
CA PHE A 319 18.98 -0.23 -1.65
C PHE A 319 18.17 0.07 -2.92
N GLY A 320 17.23 1.00 -2.87
CA GLY A 320 16.37 1.34 -4.01
C GLY A 320 15.21 0.35 -4.25
N ASP A 321 14.99 -0.62 -3.36
CA ASP A 321 13.97 -1.68 -3.47
C ASP A 321 12.72 -1.41 -2.63
N GLU A 322 12.60 -0.21 -2.09
CA GLU A 322 11.46 0.19 -1.27
C GLU A 322 10.12 0.04 -2.02
N PRO A 323 9.10 -0.54 -1.38
CA PRO A 323 7.84 -0.85 -2.04
C PRO A 323 7.11 0.35 -2.66
N TYR A 324 7.26 1.54 -2.10
CA TYR A 324 6.64 2.75 -2.62
C TYR A 324 7.27 3.25 -3.93
N TYR A 325 8.48 2.80 -4.31
CA TYR A 325 9.10 3.11 -5.61
C TYR A 325 8.47 2.33 -6.77
N ILE A 326 7.71 1.27 -6.49
CA ILE A 326 7.14 0.38 -7.50
C ILE A 326 6.29 1.14 -8.50
N THR A 327 5.49 2.11 -8.06
CA THR A 327 4.57 2.87 -8.94
C THR A 327 5.30 3.65 -10.02
N VAL A 328 6.48 4.19 -9.72
CA VAL A 328 7.32 4.91 -10.69
C VAL A 328 8.11 3.93 -11.56
N SER A 329 8.71 2.91 -10.95
CA SER A 329 9.52 1.91 -11.67
C SER A 329 8.69 1.05 -12.64
N GLN A 330 7.40 0.81 -12.35
CA GLN A 330 6.47 0.17 -13.28
C GLN A 330 6.37 0.92 -14.60
N LEU A 331 6.45 2.25 -14.62
CA LEU A 331 6.43 3.04 -15.85
C LEU A 331 7.59 2.69 -16.78
N PHE A 332 8.78 2.43 -16.20
CA PHE A 332 9.95 1.96 -16.98
C PHE A 332 9.67 0.62 -17.65
N GLN A 333 9.22 -0.37 -16.88
CA GLN A 333 8.97 -1.71 -17.37
C GLN A 333 7.83 -1.75 -18.40
N ILE A 334 6.79 -0.96 -18.20
CA ILE A 334 5.67 -0.80 -19.14
C ILE A 334 6.14 -0.16 -20.44
N GLY A 335 6.92 0.92 -20.37
CA GLY A 335 7.52 1.54 -21.56
C GLY A 335 8.35 0.55 -22.35
N LEU A 336 9.24 -0.18 -21.68
CA LEU A 336 10.09 -1.21 -22.27
C LEU A 336 9.30 -2.34 -22.93
N LEU A 337 8.28 -2.85 -22.24
CA LEU A 337 7.37 -3.89 -22.73
C LEU A 337 6.70 -3.48 -24.06
N VAL A 338 6.20 -2.24 -24.13
CA VAL A 338 5.53 -1.74 -25.34
C VAL A 338 6.53 -1.59 -26.50
N LEU A 339 7.73 -1.08 -26.23
CA LEU A 339 8.79 -0.94 -27.26
C LEU A 339 9.19 -2.30 -27.83
N ILE A 340 9.43 -3.30 -26.98
CA ILE A 340 9.73 -4.68 -27.38
C ILE A 340 8.60 -5.25 -28.23
N SER A 341 7.34 -5.07 -27.78
CA SER A 341 6.17 -5.54 -28.51
C SER A 341 6.02 -4.88 -29.89
N LYS A 342 6.35 -3.59 -30.00
CA LYS A 342 6.32 -2.88 -31.28
C LYS A 342 7.42 -3.38 -32.23
N ILE A 343 8.64 -3.61 -31.73
CA ILE A 343 9.73 -4.23 -32.50
C ILE A 343 9.30 -5.62 -32.98
N MET A 344 8.70 -6.43 -32.11
CA MET A 344 8.21 -7.76 -32.44
C MET A 344 7.19 -7.73 -33.60
N ILE A 345 6.21 -6.82 -33.54
CA ILE A 345 5.20 -6.67 -34.61
C ILE A 345 5.86 -6.28 -35.94
N ASN A 346 6.83 -5.37 -35.91
CA ASN A 346 7.54 -4.91 -37.13
C ASN A 346 8.43 -6.02 -37.72
N THR A 347 9.10 -6.80 -36.88
CA THR A 347 10.00 -7.88 -37.31
C THR A 347 9.26 -9.12 -37.80
N ARG A 348 8.06 -9.43 -37.28
CA ARG A 348 7.24 -10.59 -37.67
C ARG A 348 6.92 -10.60 -39.19
N LYS A 349 6.90 -9.46 -39.85
CA LYS A 349 6.66 -9.36 -41.30
C LYS A 349 7.81 -9.91 -42.13
N ASN A 350 8.99 -10.11 -41.55
CA ASN A 350 10.18 -10.57 -42.28
C ASN A 350 10.57 -12.01 -41.84
N SER A 351 10.39 -12.97 -42.75
CA SER A 351 10.66 -14.39 -42.44
C SER A 351 12.12 -14.67 -42.01
N LYS A 352 13.07 -13.87 -42.44
CA LYS A 352 14.49 -13.97 -42.07
C LYS A 352 14.76 -13.57 -40.61
N ARG A 353 13.80 -12.97 -39.91
CA ARG A 353 13.95 -12.47 -38.53
C ARG A 353 13.17 -13.30 -37.48
N LYS A 354 12.81 -14.54 -37.82
CA LYS A 354 12.05 -15.42 -36.87
C LYS A 354 12.75 -15.62 -35.52
N ILE A 355 14.05 -15.90 -35.54
CA ILE A 355 14.85 -16.11 -34.33
C ILE A 355 14.80 -14.87 -33.44
N PHE A 356 14.97 -13.70 -34.04
CA PHE A 356 14.90 -12.44 -33.30
C PHE A 356 13.49 -12.19 -32.70
N THR A 357 12.44 -12.52 -33.44
CA THR A 357 11.06 -12.45 -32.92
C THR A 357 10.85 -13.39 -31.72
N ILE A 358 11.39 -14.62 -31.79
CA ILE A 358 11.33 -15.58 -30.66
C ILE A 358 12.06 -15.03 -29.45
N PHE A 359 13.26 -14.45 -29.64
CA PHE A 359 14.02 -13.79 -28.58
C PHE A 359 13.22 -12.67 -27.90
N LEU A 360 12.54 -11.80 -28.65
CA LEU A 360 11.69 -10.73 -28.10
C LEU A 360 10.49 -11.30 -27.31
N ILE A 361 9.88 -12.35 -27.82
CA ILE A 361 8.80 -13.06 -27.10
C ILE A 361 9.32 -13.62 -25.77
N SER A 362 10.51 -14.22 -25.78
CA SER A 362 11.12 -14.77 -24.57
C SER A 362 11.35 -13.68 -23.51
N ILE A 363 11.76 -12.47 -23.89
CA ILE A 363 11.90 -11.34 -22.94
C ILE A 363 10.56 -11.00 -22.30
N ILE A 364 9.48 -10.89 -23.08
CA ILE A 364 8.14 -10.62 -22.54
C ILE A 364 7.69 -11.72 -21.58
N ILE A 365 7.91 -12.99 -21.95
CA ILE A 365 7.57 -14.13 -21.10
C ILE A 365 8.37 -14.07 -19.79
N ILE A 366 9.67 -13.81 -19.85
CA ILE A 366 10.54 -13.69 -18.68
C ILE A 366 10.01 -12.56 -17.76
N GLN A 367 9.66 -11.38 -18.28
CA GLN A 367 9.07 -10.32 -17.47
C GLN A 367 7.79 -10.77 -16.76
N MET A 368 6.93 -11.51 -17.45
CA MET A 368 5.68 -12.02 -16.84
C MET A 368 5.94 -13.11 -15.80
N VAL A 369 6.93 -13.98 -16.01
CA VAL A 369 7.33 -15.01 -15.03
C VAL A 369 7.93 -14.35 -13.79
N LEU A 370 8.74 -13.32 -13.95
CA LEU A 370 9.32 -12.56 -12.83
C LEU A 370 8.28 -11.79 -11.99
N LEU A 371 7.08 -11.55 -12.52
CA LEU A 371 5.98 -10.97 -11.71
C LEU A 371 5.36 -11.99 -10.74
N VAL A 372 5.48 -13.29 -10.98
CA VAL A 372 4.84 -14.32 -10.14
C VAL A 372 5.32 -14.25 -8.67
N PRO A 373 6.63 -14.22 -8.38
CA PRO A 373 7.12 -13.98 -7.02
C PRO A 373 6.62 -12.67 -6.43
N SER A 374 6.49 -11.62 -7.25
CA SER A 374 6.00 -10.31 -6.82
C SER A 374 4.54 -10.35 -6.37
N TYR A 375 3.69 -11.08 -7.09
CA TYR A 375 2.30 -11.33 -6.67
C TYR A 375 2.25 -12.07 -5.33
N TYR A 376 3.03 -13.14 -5.17
CA TYR A 376 3.10 -13.87 -3.91
C TYR A 376 3.59 -12.98 -2.76
N SER A 377 4.69 -12.27 -2.96
CA SER A 377 5.23 -11.33 -1.95
C SER A 377 4.23 -10.24 -1.58
N GLY A 378 3.43 -9.75 -2.54
CA GLY A 378 2.38 -8.77 -2.29
C GLY A 378 1.28 -9.32 -1.37
N TRP A 379 0.85 -10.56 -1.55
CA TRP A 379 -0.13 -11.21 -0.67
C TRP A 379 0.39 -11.39 0.74
N VAL A 380 1.62 -11.87 0.92
CA VAL A 380 2.28 -12.00 2.23
C VAL A 380 2.39 -10.64 2.94
N ARG A 381 2.72 -9.59 2.20
CA ARG A 381 2.76 -8.24 2.77
C ARG A 381 1.39 -7.69 3.12
N GLY A 382 0.35 -7.98 2.33
CA GLY A 382 -1.01 -7.61 2.66
C GLY A 382 -1.44 -8.20 4.01
N GLU A 383 -1.14 -9.47 4.26
CA GLU A 383 -1.36 -10.14 5.53
C GLU A 383 -0.58 -9.47 6.67
N TYR A 384 0.70 -9.15 6.44
CA TYR A 384 1.52 -8.43 7.41
C TYR A 384 0.90 -7.08 7.80
N TYR A 385 0.51 -6.23 6.83
CA TYR A 385 -0.11 -4.94 7.12
C TYR A 385 -1.46 -5.08 7.82
N MET A 386 -2.25 -6.07 7.47
CA MET A 386 -3.52 -6.35 8.15
C MET A 386 -3.27 -6.69 9.61
N ASN A 387 -2.36 -7.62 9.89
CA ASN A 387 -2.05 -8.05 11.26
C ASN A 387 -1.47 -6.90 12.09
N GLU A 388 -0.51 -6.16 11.56
CA GLU A 388 0.09 -5.01 12.25
C GLU A 388 -0.96 -3.94 12.61
N LYS A 389 -1.87 -3.60 11.68
CA LYS A 389 -2.96 -2.67 11.97
C LYS A 389 -3.96 -3.23 12.99
N MET A 390 -4.27 -4.50 12.92
CA MET A 390 -5.15 -5.14 13.90
C MET A 390 -4.53 -5.13 15.30
N ASP A 391 -3.22 -5.37 15.42
CA ASP A 391 -2.51 -5.29 16.69
C ASP A 391 -2.53 -3.86 17.25
N GLN A 392 -2.32 -2.84 16.41
CA GLN A 392 -2.43 -1.43 16.79
C GLN A 392 -3.85 -1.08 17.27
N VAL A 393 -4.87 -1.50 16.53
CA VAL A 393 -6.28 -1.28 16.89
C VAL A 393 -6.63 -1.98 18.19
N ASN A 394 -6.23 -3.23 18.36
CA ASN A 394 -6.45 -3.99 19.59
C ASN A 394 -5.80 -3.30 20.79
N CYS A 395 -4.56 -2.84 20.61
CA CYS A 395 -3.86 -2.09 21.66
C CYS A 395 -4.62 -0.81 22.04
N LEU A 396 -4.97 0.05 21.08
CA LEU A 396 -5.72 1.29 21.34
C LEU A 396 -7.11 1.05 21.95
N SER A 397 -7.74 -0.08 21.62
CA SER A 397 -9.07 -0.41 22.13
C SER A 397 -9.05 -0.76 23.62
N LEU A 398 -7.94 -1.28 24.11
CA LEU A 398 -7.78 -1.68 25.50
C LEU A 398 -7.35 -0.51 26.39
N SER A 399 -6.37 0.24 25.97
CA SER A 399 -5.93 1.46 26.65
C SER A 399 -5.12 2.34 25.67
N PRO A 400 -5.56 3.54 25.34
CA PRO A 400 -4.79 4.47 24.53
C PRO A 400 -3.69 5.15 25.37
N ASP A 401 -2.86 4.36 26.06
CA ASP A 401 -1.76 4.85 26.88
C ASP A 401 -0.44 5.00 26.08
N GLU A 402 0.59 5.48 26.79
CA GLU A 402 1.92 5.74 26.22
C GLU A 402 2.51 4.53 25.51
N THR A 403 2.27 3.32 26.00
CA THR A 403 2.84 2.10 25.44
C THR A 403 2.18 1.73 24.12
N CYS A 404 0.85 1.83 24.03
CA CYS A 404 0.12 1.63 22.77
C CYS A 404 0.50 2.65 21.72
N ILE A 405 0.60 3.91 22.13
CA ILE A 405 1.00 4.99 21.26
C ILE A 405 2.42 4.80 20.77
N SER A 406 3.35 4.35 21.65
CA SER A 406 4.72 4.06 21.26
C SER A 406 4.83 2.91 20.25
N LEU A 407 3.99 1.88 20.35
CA LEU A 407 3.89 0.82 19.34
C LEU A 407 3.48 1.34 17.95
N ILE A 408 2.62 2.34 17.91
CA ILE A 408 2.15 2.93 16.67
C ILE A 408 3.16 3.96 16.16
N THR A 409 3.82 4.67 17.08
CA THR A 409 4.74 5.76 16.77
C THR A 409 6.21 5.33 16.80
N ASN A 410 6.53 4.06 16.70
CA ASN A 410 7.89 3.48 16.81
C ASN A 410 9.02 4.25 16.08
N HIS A 411 8.67 5.27 15.29
CA HIS A 411 9.58 6.12 14.54
C HIS A 411 9.51 7.61 14.93
N TYR A 412 8.66 7.99 15.89
CA TYR A 412 8.44 9.41 16.20
C TYR A 412 8.92 9.77 17.59
N GLN A 413 9.92 10.62 17.62
CA GLN A 413 10.42 11.22 18.86
C GLN A 413 9.42 12.27 19.39
N ASP A 414 9.48 12.50 20.66
CA ASP A 414 8.71 13.27 21.63
C ASP A 414 7.70 14.38 21.18
N PRO A 415 7.94 15.29 20.21
CA PRO A 415 6.95 16.35 19.98
C PRO A 415 5.63 15.88 19.34
N TYR A 416 5.63 14.71 18.68
CA TYR A 416 4.43 14.16 18.03
C TYR A 416 3.61 13.26 18.93
N TYR A 417 4.18 12.76 20.02
CA TYR A 417 3.52 11.83 20.93
C TYR A 417 2.25 12.45 21.56
N GLN A 418 2.37 13.64 22.17
CA GLN A 418 1.25 14.31 22.80
C GLN A 418 0.11 14.61 21.81
N LYS A 419 0.48 15.09 20.62
CA LYS A 419 -0.46 15.38 19.54
C LYS A 419 -1.18 14.12 19.06
N PHE A 420 -0.44 13.01 18.96
CA PHE A 420 -1.01 11.71 18.60
C PHE A 420 -2.03 11.24 19.64
N TYR A 421 -1.69 11.33 20.92
CA TYR A 421 -2.58 10.97 22.02
C TYR A 421 -3.88 11.77 22.00
N GLU A 422 -3.78 13.09 21.86
CA GLU A 422 -4.94 13.98 21.77
C GLU A 422 -5.83 13.64 20.56
N MET A 423 -5.22 13.32 19.44
CA MET A 423 -5.91 12.96 18.22
C MET A 423 -6.63 11.61 18.34
N ILE A 424 -6.01 10.59 18.91
CA ILE A 424 -6.66 9.28 19.12
C ILE A 424 -7.86 9.43 20.06
N ASN A 425 -7.70 10.17 21.15
CA ASN A 425 -8.84 10.44 22.05
C ASN A 425 -9.97 11.18 21.31
N PHE A 426 -9.61 12.18 20.47
CA PHE A 426 -10.60 12.86 19.64
C PHE A 426 -11.31 11.91 18.67
N TRP A 427 -10.63 10.94 18.09
CA TRP A 427 -11.24 9.95 17.20
C TRP A 427 -12.18 9.01 17.95
N ILE A 428 -11.78 8.55 19.13
CA ILE A 428 -12.61 7.70 20.00
C ILE A 428 -13.88 8.46 20.43
N GLU A 429 -13.75 9.74 20.82
CA GLU A 429 -14.86 10.57 21.27
C GLU A 429 -15.85 10.90 20.14
N ASN A 430 -15.41 10.91 18.89
CA ASN A 430 -16.22 11.28 17.71
C ASN A 430 -16.55 10.08 16.80
N ASP A 431 -16.32 8.86 17.23
CA ASP A 431 -16.58 7.62 16.47
C ASP A 431 -15.99 7.66 15.04
N LEU A 432 -14.73 8.08 14.90
CA LEU A 432 -14.06 8.19 13.61
C LEU A 432 -13.27 6.92 13.28
N SER A 433 -13.10 6.65 11.96
CA SER A 433 -12.33 5.51 11.47
C SER A 433 -12.89 4.20 12.03
N ILE A 434 -12.03 3.25 12.44
CA ILE A 434 -12.43 1.97 13.02
C ILE A 434 -13.25 2.14 14.31
N PHE A 435 -13.08 3.26 15.00
CA PHE A 435 -13.82 3.53 16.26
C PHE A 435 -15.32 3.72 16.04
N SER A 436 -15.75 3.95 14.79
CA SER A 436 -17.17 3.94 14.40
C SER A 436 -17.75 2.53 14.26
N GLU A 437 -16.91 1.53 14.05
CA GLU A 437 -17.32 0.15 13.77
C GLU A 437 -17.25 -0.76 14.99
N ILE A 438 -16.41 -0.41 15.97
CA ILE A 438 -16.17 -1.20 17.17
C ILE A 438 -16.87 -0.54 18.35
N ASN A 439 -17.83 -1.23 18.97
CA ASN A 439 -18.29 -0.88 20.31
C ASN A 439 -17.12 -1.11 21.27
N PHE A 440 -16.29 -0.08 21.47
CA PHE A 440 -15.25 -0.10 22.47
C PHE A 440 -15.90 -0.14 23.84
N ASN A 441 -16.07 -1.32 24.36
CA ASN A 441 -16.21 -1.48 25.80
C ASN A 441 -14.85 -1.09 26.38
N ARG A 442 -14.69 0.21 26.66
CA ARG A 442 -13.53 0.70 27.39
C ARG A 442 -13.33 -0.24 28.57
N VAL A 443 -12.11 -0.77 28.72
CA VAL A 443 -11.68 -1.27 30.02
C VAL A 443 -11.63 -0.02 30.91
N ASN A 444 -12.79 0.42 31.34
CA ASN A 444 -12.93 1.51 32.26
C ASN A 444 -12.54 0.95 33.64
N GLN A 445 -11.94 1.80 34.47
CA GLN A 445 -11.88 1.56 35.89
C GLN A 445 -13.23 1.05 36.43
N SER A 446 -14.36 1.52 35.86
CA SER A 446 -15.71 1.02 36.11
C SER A 446 -15.94 -0.44 35.70
N ALA A 447 -15.24 -1.00 34.74
CA ALA A 447 -15.39 -2.42 34.38
C ALA A 447 -14.71 -3.34 35.42
N ILE A 448 -13.67 -2.84 36.08
CA ILE A 448 -13.07 -3.49 37.24
C ILE A 448 -14.06 -3.42 38.42
N ASP A 449 -14.72 -2.27 38.61
CA ASP A 449 -15.75 -2.06 39.65
C ASP A 449 -17.03 -2.87 39.40
N GLU A 450 -17.30 -3.24 38.14
CA GLU A 450 -18.44 -4.07 37.74
C GLU A 450 -18.17 -5.59 37.85
N TYR A 451 -16.94 -6.01 38.16
CA TYR A 451 -16.66 -7.44 38.36
C TYR A 451 -17.47 -7.91 39.56
N PRO A 452 -18.42 -8.84 39.36
CA PRO A 452 -19.28 -9.26 40.47
C PRO A 452 -18.43 -9.99 41.52
N LEU A 453 -18.40 -9.48 42.73
CA LEU A 453 -17.79 -10.14 43.90
C LEU A 453 -18.61 -11.38 44.23
N PHE A 454 -18.44 -12.48 43.51
CA PHE A 454 -19.14 -13.73 43.76
C PHE A 454 -18.35 -14.59 44.73
N SER A 455 -19.03 -15.08 45.74
CA SER A 455 -18.46 -15.89 46.80
C SER A 455 -18.26 -17.36 46.46
N GLU A 456 -18.70 -17.82 45.29
CA GLU A 456 -18.57 -19.22 44.88
C GLU A 456 -17.99 -19.34 43.46
N LYS A 457 -16.74 -19.85 43.37
CA LYS A 457 -16.13 -20.29 42.13
C LYS A 457 -16.77 -21.60 41.68
N ILE A 458 -17.45 -21.62 40.56
CA ILE A 458 -17.85 -22.88 39.89
C ILE A 458 -16.74 -23.28 38.96
N LEU A 459 -15.94 -24.25 39.36
CA LEU A 459 -14.88 -24.86 38.57
C LEU A 459 -15.48 -25.75 37.48
N ILE A 460 -15.34 -25.36 36.20
CA ILE A 460 -15.78 -26.19 35.09
C ILE A 460 -14.75 -26.14 34.01
N SER A 461 -13.92 -27.14 33.98
CA SER A 461 -12.78 -27.25 33.09
C SER A 461 -13.07 -27.66 31.64
N ASN A 462 -14.33 -27.97 31.27
CA ASN A 462 -14.59 -28.67 30.00
C ASN A 462 -15.17 -27.84 28.87
N TYR A 463 -15.45 -26.57 29.06
CA TYR A 463 -16.12 -25.72 28.05
C TYR A 463 -15.33 -24.50 27.62
N GLY A 464 -14.03 -24.53 27.85
CA GLY A 464 -13.12 -23.48 27.40
C GLY A 464 -11.67 -23.95 27.46
N ALA A 465 -10.82 -23.34 26.68
CA ALA A 465 -9.37 -23.54 26.71
C ALA A 465 -8.64 -22.30 26.21
N ILE A 466 -7.51 -21.98 26.82
CA ILE A 466 -6.49 -21.13 26.24
C ILE A 466 -5.83 -21.95 25.12
N THR A 467 -5.65 -21.34 23.95
CA THR A 467 -4.99 -22.00 22.83
C THR A 467 -3.57 -21.52 22.62
N LYS A 468 -3.33 -20.23 22.89
CA LYS A 468 -2.00 -19.63 22.71
C LYS A 468 -1.77 -18.51 23.74
N ILE A 469 -0.50 -18.32 24.11
CA ILE A 469 0.01 -17.17 24.85
C ILE A 469 1.22 -16.63 24.08
N ASN A 470 1.19 -15.36 23.65
CA ASN A 470 2.23 -14.71 22.85
C ASN A 470 2.66 -15.54 21.62
N ASN A 471 1.67 -16.08 20.87
CA ASN A 471 1.85 -16.96 19.70
C ASN A 471 2.46 -18.34 20.01
N LEU A 472 2.73 -18.69 21.27
CA LEU A 472 3.12 -20.02 21.68
C LEU A 472 1.88 -20.87 21.95
N GLU A 473 1.88 -22.15 21.57
CA GLU A 473 0.82 -23.08 21.96
C GLU A 473 0.75 -23.18 23.48
N TYR A 474 -0.46 -23.11 24.03
CA TYR A 474 -0.66 -23.14 25.46
C TYR A 474 -0.28 -24.49 26.05
N ASN A 475 0.48 -24.47 27.13
CA ASN A 475 0.80 -25.63 27.94
C ASN A 475 0.73 -25.24 29.43
N GLN A 476 -0.16 -25.87 30.17
CA GLN A 476 -0.42 -25.56 31.57
C GLN A 476 0.79 -25.75 32.51
N ASP A 477 1.74 -26.62 32.12
CA ASP A 477 2.93 -26.91 32.90
C ASP A 477 4.09 -25.90 32.63
N LEU A 478 3.90 -24.94 31.74
CA LEU A 478 4.93 -23.96 31.39
C LEU A 478 4.69 -22.62 32.11
N GLU A 479 5.79 -22.06 32.62
CA GLU A 479 5.84 -20.65 33.00
C GLU A 479 6.05 -19.79 31.75
N TYR A 480 5.18 -18.84 31.55
CA TYR A 480 5.27 -17.92 30.40
C TYR A 480 6.08 -16.68 30.77
N LEU A 481 7.13 -16.41 30.01
CA LEU A 481 7.97 -15.23 30.19
C LEU A 481 7.38 -14.04 29.44
N LEU A 482 7.11 -12.94 30.15
CA LEU A 482 6.72 -11.68 29.56
C LEU A 482 7.96 -10.85 29.27
N ASP A 483 8.56 -11.08 28.11
CA ASP A 483 9.73 -10.37 27.56
C ASP A 483 9.36 -9.33 26.48
N THR A 484 8.06 -9.24 26.18
CA THR A 484 7.49 -8.32 25.18
C THR A 484 6.74 -7.16 25.85
N ALA A 485 6.48 -6.10 25.08
CA ALA A 485 5.72 -4.95 25.54
C ALA A 485 4.25 -5.29 25.88
N PHE A 486 3.78 -6.46 25.46
CA PHE A 486 2.39 -6.89 25.65
C PHE A 486 2.26 -8.40 25.83
N LEU A 487 1.15 -8.81 26.43
CA LEU A 487 0.68 -10.19 26.58
C LEU A 487 -0.53 -10.39 25.67
N LEU A 488 -0.45 -11.32 24.74
CA LEU A 488 -1.56 -11.78 23.90
C LEU A 488 -2.00 -13.17 24.35
N ILE A 489 -3.27 -13.31 24.73
CA ILE A 489 -3.86 -14.60 25.10
C ILE A 489 -4.99 -14.88 24.12
N GLU A 490 -4.98 -16.05 23.52
CA GLU A 490 -6.03 -16.53 22.60
C GLU A 490 -6.68 -17.78 23.16
N GLY A 491 -7.99 -17.88 23.01
CA GLY A 491 -8.72 -19.06 23.49
C GLY A 491 -10.14 -19.17 22.94
N TRP A 492 -10.89 -20.09 23.47
CA TRP A 492 -12.33 -20.24 23.24
C TRP A 492 -13.03 -20.61 24.55
N MET A 493 -14.28 -20.21 24.73
CA MET A 493 -15.07 -20.51 25.91
C MET A 493 -16.57 -20.44 25.63
N LEU A 494 -17.32 -21.38 26.19
CA LEU A 494 -18.78 -21.47 26.10
C LEU A 494 -19.36 -21.72 27.50
N ASP A 495 -20.65 -21.46 27.67
CA ASP A 495 -21.38 -21.89 28.88
C ASP A 495 -21.74 -23.41 28.82
N PHE A 496 -22.40 -23.90 29.85
CA PHE A 496 -22.87 -25.30 29.91
C PHE A 496 -23.86 -25.69 28.82
N GLU A 497 -24.61 -24.73 28.31
CA GLU A 497 -25.59 -24.93 27.27
C GLU A 497 -24.96 -24.79 25.87
N MET A 498 -23.61 -24.71 25.78
CA MET A 498 -22.85 -24.49 24.58
C MET A 498 -23.17 -23.14 23.90
N GLN A 499 -23.56 -22.15 24.70
CA GLN A 499 -23.86 -20.81 24.25
C GLN A 499 -22.69 -19.87 24.54
N GLN A 500 -22.63 -18.77 23.79
CA GLN A 500 -21.66 -17.72 23.96
C GLN A 500 -21.82 -17.03 25.33
N LEU A 501 -20.71 -16.71 25.99
CA LEU A 501 -20.67 -15.98 27.25
C LEU A 501 -20.94 -14.49 27.02
N ASP A 502 -21.39 -13.79 28.05
CA ASP A 502 -21.63 -12.34 27.98
C ASP A 502 -20.33 -11.55 28.13
N SER A 503 -19.37 -12.06 28.89
CA SER A 503 -18.04 -11.47 29.05
C SER A 503 -17.01 -12.50 29.52
N ILE A 504 -15.74 -12.20 29.24
CA ILE A 504 -14.59 -12.97 29.69
C ILE A 504 -13.66 -12.02 30.44
N TYR A 505 -13.19 -12.42 31.61
CA TYR A 505 -12.25 -11.68 32.42
C TYR A 505 -10.92 -12.43 32.50
N LEU A 506 -9.83 -11.69 32.45
CA LEU A 506 -8.52 -12.15 32.87
C LEU A 506 -8.32 -11.65 34.31
N LEU A 507 -7.98 -12.55 35.20
CA LEU A 507 -7.64 -12.23 36.57
C LEU A 507 -6.14 -12.39 36.76
N LYS A 508 -5.56 -11.54 37.61
CA LYS A 508 -4.20 -11.63 38.15
C LYS A 508 -4.29 -11.83 39.64
N ASN A 509 -3.86 -12.98 40.16
CA ASN A 509 -3.96 -13.31 41.58
C ASN A 509 -5.40 -13.13 42.12
N ASP A 510 -6.40 -13.59 41.37
CA ASP A 510 -7.83 -13.46 41.65
C ASP A 510 -8.41 -12.02 41.54
N GLU A 511 -7.63 -11.03 41.16
CA GLU A 511 -8.11 -9.67 40.91
C GLU A 511 -8.33 -9.43 39.40
N PRO A 512 -9.42 -8.78 38.99
CA PRO A 512 -9.72 -8.53 37.59
C PRO A 512 -8.68 -7.58 36.98
N LEU A 513 -8.00 -8.04 35.94
CA LEU A 513 -7.01 -7.28 35.19
C LEU A 513 -7.56 -6.77 33.85
N ALA A 514 -8.38 -7.57 33.17
CA ALA A 514 -8.98 -7.19 31.88
C ALA A 514 -10.34 -7.86 31.70
N LYS A 515 -11.22 -7.21 30.93
CA LYS A 515 -12.55 -7.73 30.55
C LYS A 515 -12.67 -7.68 29.02
N ILE A 516 -13.22 -8.76 28.44
CA ILE A 516 -13.63 -8.80 27.05
C ILE A 516 -15.12 -9.11 26.99
N THR A 517 -15.85 -8.37 26.15
CA THR A 517 -17.12 -8.82 25.63
C THR A 517 -16.82 -9.72 24.44
N THR A 518 -17.35 -10.95 24.45
CA THR A 518 -17.11 -11.93 23.40
C THR A 518 -17.41 -11.32 22.03
N PHE A 519 -16.38 -11.19 21.21
CA PHE A 519 -16.58 -10.85 19.81
C PHE A 519 -17.11 -12.10 19.10
N GLU A 520 -18.25 -11.99 18.41
CA GLU A 520 -18.54 -12.93 17.33
C GLU A 520 -17.33 -12.90 16.40
N SER A 521 -16.58 -14.00 16.34
CA SER A 521 -15.62 -14.15 15.26
C SER A 521 -16.43 -14.19 13.98
N THR A 522 -16.63 -13.06 13.34
CA THR A 522 -16.86 -13.01 11.91
C THR A 522 -15.57 -13.50 11.25
N ILE A 523 -15.30 -14.79 11.37
CA ILE A 523 -14.52 -15.50 10.36
C ILE A 523 -15.44 -15.39 9.14
N GLN A 524 -15.23 -14.35 8.36
CA GLN A 524 -15.80 -14.23 7.04
C GLN A 524 -15.53 -15.54 6.34
N GLN A 525 -16.60 -16.21 5.92
CA GLN A 525 -16.57 -17.33 5.01
C GLN A 525 -15.83 -16.93 3.72
N THR A 526 -14.53 -16.94 3.75
CA THR A 526 -13.67 -16.71 2.59
C THR A 526 -12.90 -17.96 2.29
N SER A 527 -13.61 -18.96 1.93
CA SER A 527 -13.21 -20.04 0.98
C SER A 527 -14.35 -21.04 0.99
N GLY A 528 -14.83 -21.50 -0.15
CA GLY A 528 -15.92 -22.45 -0.33
C GLY A 528 -15.65 -23.86 0.26
N ILE A 529 -14.96 -23.94 1.38
CA ILE A 529 -14.79 -25.12 2.21
C ILE A 529 -15.90 -25.06 3.24
N LYS A 530 -16.84 -25.99 3.15
CA LYS A 530 -17.79 -26.28 4.23
C LYS A 530 -16.99 -26.55 5.50
N ILE A 531 -16.83 -25.52 6.33
CA ILE A 531 -16.32 -25.70 7.68
C ILE A 531 -17.46 -26.33 8.47
N ASN A 532 -17.16 -27.50 9.03
CA ASN A 532 -18.06 -28.23 9.90
C ASN A 532 -18.59 -27.30 11.01
N SER A 533 -19.82 -27.57 11.45
CA SER A 533 -20.62 -26.83 12.42
C SER A 533 -20.05 -26.69 13.85
N ASP A 534 -18.75 -26.91 14.05
CA ASP A 534 -18.07 -26.85 15.35
C ASP A 534 -17.19 -25.60 15.51
N LEU A 535 -17.64 -24.44 15.00
CA LEU A 535 -16.97 -23.16 15.23
C LEU A 535 -17.17 -22.75 16.71
N LYS A 536 -16.18 -23.05 17.53
CA LYS A 536 -16.10 -22.60 18.91
C LYS A 536 -15.87 -21.09 18.89
N PRO A 537 -16.63 -20.27 19.63
CA PRO A 537 -16.40 -18.84 19.72
C PRO A 537 -14.99 -18.61 20.27
N SER A 538 -14.14 -17.96 19.47
CA SER A 538 -12.79 -17.61 19.85
C SER A 538 -12.76 -16.23 20.47
N TRP A 539 -11.88 -16.03 21.43
CA TRP A 539 -11.60 -14.74 22.05
C TRP A 539 -10.10 -14.47 22.08
N LYS A 540 -9.75 -13.19 22.13
CA LYS A 540 -8.37 -12.74 22.29
C LYS A 540 -8.32 -11.67 23.35
N ILE A 541 -7.41 -11.84 24.31
CA ILE A 541 -7.07 -10.85 25.32
C ILE A 541 -5.71 -10.28 25.00
N PHE A 542 -5.64 -8.96 25.00
CA PHE A 542 -4.41 -8.23 24.79
C PHE A 542 -4.17 -7.31 25.98
N ILE A 543 -3.02 -7.44 26.65
CA ILE A 543 -2.68 -6.66 27.83
C ILE A 543 -1.26 -6.15 27.69
N MET A 544 -1.05 -4.90 28.08
CA MET A 544 0.28 -4.35 28.14
C MET A 544 1.06 -4.83 29.34
N SER A 545 2.34 -5.06 29.13
CA SER A 545 3.24 -5.48 30.21
C SER A 545 3.33 -4.45 31.34
N GLY A 546 3.00 -3.17 31.07
CA GLY A 546 2.94 -2.11 32.09
C GLY A 546 1.95 -2.34 33.22
N TYR A 547 0.83 -3.05 32.94
CA TYR A 547 -0.18 -3.39 33.94
C TYR A 547 0.16 -4.63 34.78
N ILE A 548 1.25 -5.32 34.45
CA ILE A 548 1.70 -6.49 35.17
C ILE A 548 2.98 -6.10 35.91
N ASP A 549 2.95 -6.21 37.25
CA ASP A 549 4.08 -5.93 38.10
C ASP A 549 5.22 -6.92 37.85
N TYR A 550 6.44 -6.55 38.24
CA TYR A 550 7.56 -7.49 38.19
C TYR A 550 7.35 -8.65 39.17
N GLY A 551 7.69 -9.84 38.75
CA GLY A 551 7.50 -11.09 39.50
C GLY A 551 6.72 -12.13 38.69
N CYS A 552 6.39 -13.25 39.34
CA CYS A 552 5.52 -14.28 38.77
C CYS A 552 4.12 -14.15 39.38
N HIS A 553 3.12 -14.18 38.51
CA HIS A 553 1.72 -14.01 38.88
C HIS A 553 0.89 -15.20 38.40
N GLU A 554 -0.05 -15.63 39.20
CA GLU A 554 -1.07 -16.57 38.79
C GLU A 554 -2.13 -15.83 37.98
N MET A 555 -2.35 -16.29 36.76
CA MET A 555 -3.32 -15.73 35.82
C MET A 555 -4.44 -16.74 35.61
N SER A 556 -5.70 -16.27 35.62
CA SER A 556 -6.84 -17.13 35.33
C SER A 556 -7.85 -16.45 34.40
N ILE A 557 -8.51 -17.25 33.58
CA ILE A 557 -9.55 -16.78 32.66
C ILE A 557 -10.92 -17.18 33.21
N VAL A 558 -11.78 -16.20 33.39
CA VAL A 558 -13.15 -16.41 33.92
C VAL A 558 -14.18 -15.85 32.94
N GLY A 559 -15.07 -16.73 32.50
CA GLY A 559 -16.24 -16.34 31.70
C GLY A 559 -17.46 -16.07 32.55
N ILE A 560 -18.26 -15.10 32.19
CA ILE A 560 -19.51 -14.76 32.89
C ILE A 560 -20.70 -14.85 31.95
N LYS A 561 -21.77 -15.52 32.42
CA LYS A 561 -23.05 -15.58 31.75
C LYS A 561 -24.14 -15.20 32.76
N ASN A 562 -24.98 -14.20 32.43
CA ASN A 562 -26.13 -13.77 33.24
C ASN A 562 -25.81 -13.46 34.71
N ILE A 563 -24.76 -12.67 34.96
CA ILE A 563 -24.38 -12.16 36.33
C ILE A 563 -24.24 -13.24 37.43
N GLU A 564 -24.90 -14.36 37.30
CA GLU A 564 -25.03 -15.39 38.36
C GLU A 564 -24.12 -16.62 38.14
N LYS A 565 -23.47 -16.76 36.98
CA LYS A 565 -22.67 -17.97 36.67
C LYS A 565 -21.27 -17.59 36.21
N ASN A 566 -20.27 -18.06 36.93
CA ASN A 566 -18.86 -17.91 36.60
C ASN A 566 -18.28 -19.23 36.08
N TYR A 567 -17.53 -19.18 35.02
CA TYR A 567 -16.86 -20.32 34.40
C TYR A 567 -15.37 -20.09 34.40
N LEU A 568 -14.57 -20.95 34.99
CA LEU A 568 -13.11 -20.92 34.91
C LEU A 568 -12.66 -21.82 33.78
N SER A 569 -11.77 -21.33 32.87
CA SER A 569 -11.24 -22.17 31.82
C SER A 569 -9.89 -22.78 32.20
N ASP A 570 -8.88 -21.91 32.38
CA ASP A 570 -7.50 -22.32 32.59
C ASP A 570 -6.78 -21.35 33.53
N GLU A 571 -5.76 -21.86 34.23
CA GLU A 571 -4.83 -21.09 35.05
C GLU A 571 -3.42 -21.27 34.51
N PHE A 572 -2.61 -20.20 34.51
CA PHE A 572 -1.21 -20.26 34.06
C PHE A 572 -0.38 -19.26 34.87
N THR A 573 0.92 -19.54 34.96
CA THR A 573 1.87 -18.63 35.60
C THR A 573 2.54 -17.73 34.55
N LEU A 574 2.47 -16.42 34.79
CA LEU A 574 3.13 -15.40 33.96
C LEU A 574 4.22 -14.72 34.78
N CYS A 575 5.45 -14.76 34.30
CA CYS A 575 6.59 -14.13 34.95
C CYS A 575 7.11 -12.93 34.15
N LYS A 576 7.28 -11.78 34.81
CA LYS A 576 7.90 -10.59 34.27
C LYS A 576 9.15 -10.25 35.07
N TYR A 577 10.31 -10.24 34.42
CA TYR A 577 11.58 -9.91 35.04
C TYR A 577 11.98 -8.46 34.74
N ASN A 578 12.69 -7.84 35.69
CA ASN A 578 13.27 -6.52 35.47
C ASN A 578 14.40 -6.65 34.42
N PRO A 579 14.41 -5.89 33.31
CA PRO A 579 15.42 -5.96 32.26
C PRO A 579 16.83 -5.58 32.74
#